data_7213cb7c26d9d4d02cf9e751fd7b42b6
#
_entry.id   7213cb7c26d9d4d02cf9e751fd7b42b6
#
_cell.length_a   1.000
_cell.length_b   1.000
_cell.length_c   1.000
_cell.angle_alpha   90.00
_cell.angle_beta   90.00
_cell.angle_gamma   90.00
#
_symmetry.space_group_name_H-M   'P 1'
#
loop_
_entity.id
_entity.type
_entity.pdbx_description
1 polymer ?
#
loop_
_entity_poly.entity_id
_entity_poly.type
_entity_poly.pdbx_seq_one_letter_code
_entity_poly.pdbx_strand_id
1 'polypeptide(L)'
;MWVKMLEINIINAFSDNYIYLIRNEAKNITSVVDPGESTPVIKFLNAKGWNLDEIVNTHHHHDHIGGNAELLEIYKSKLIGPVYDQNRISNIDVLVSDNELI
;
A
#
# COMPACT_ATOMS: atom_id res chain seq x y z
N MET A 1 -1.89 27.73 -12.53
CA MET A 1 -2.42 26.49 -13.11
C MET A 1 -2.33 25.36 -12.09
N TRP A 2 -3.40 24.61 -11.97
CA TRP A 2 -3.41 23.46 -11.07
C TRP A 2 -2.89 22.23 -11.75
N VAL A 3 -2.01 21.51 -11.06
CA VAL A 3 -1.59 20.17 -11.46
C VAL A 3 -2.07 19.23 -10.37
N LYS A 4 -2.80 18.21 -10.77
CA LYS A 4 -3.27 17.20 -9.82
C LYS A 4 -2.08 16.38 -9.37
N MET A 5 -1.68 16.51 -8.10
CA MET A 5 -0.51 15.84 -7.57
C MET A 5 -0.81 14.47 -6.99
N LEU A 6 -2.01 14.29 -6.42
CA LEU A 6 -2.39 13.02 -5.82
C LEU A 6 -3.73 12.55 -6.39
N GLU A 7 -3.80 11.26 -6.67
CA GLU A 7 -5.02 10.60 -7.08
C GLU A 7 -5.24 9.43 -6.13
N ILE A 8 -6.45 9.34 -5.57
CA ILE A 8 -6.80 8.26 -4.65
C ILE A 8 -7.81 7.37 -5.32
N ASN A 9 -7.48 6.08 -5.40
CA ASN A 9 -8.36 5.06 -5.97
C ASN A 9 -8.73 4.07 -4.87
N ILE A 10 -9.98 3.62 -4.87
CA ILE A 10 -10.48 2.66 -3.88
C ILE A 10 -10.67 1.34 -4.59
N ILE A 11 -10.04 0.29 -4.05
CA ILE A 11 -10.13 -1.06 -4.58
C ILE A 11 -10.88 -1.91 -3.55
N ASN A 12 -11.93 -2.59 -4.01
CA ASN A 12 -12.69 -3.48 -3.13
C ASN A 12 -11.92 -4.76 -2.89
N ALA A 13 -11.91 -5.21 -1.63
CA ALA A 13 -11.26 -6.44 -1.22
C ALA A 13 -12.17 -7.20 -0.27
N PHE A 14 -12.14 -8.52 -0.34
CA PHE A 14 -13.05 -9.39 0.41
C PHE A 14 -14.51 -8.98 0.13
N SER A 15 -15.40 -9.09 1.10
CA SER A 15 -16.79 -8.69 0.89
C SER A 15 -17.06 -7.26 1.31
N ASP A 16 -16.29 -6.71 2.23
CA ASP A 16 -16.58 -5.41 2.83
C ASP A 16 -15.35 -4.56 3.17
N ASN A 17 -14.17 -4.95 2.68
CA ASN A 17 -12.95 -4.18 2.95
C ASN A 17 -12.56 -3.33 1.75
N TYR A 18 -11.84 -2.26 2.01
CA TYR A 18 -11.34 -1.38 0.98
C TYR A 18 -9.81 -1.29 1.06
N ILE A 19 -9.20 -1.20 -0.12
CA ILE A 19 -7.77 -0.96 -0.25
C ILE A 19 -7.63 0.39 -0.94
N TYR A 20 -6.79 1.27 -0.38
CA TYR A 20 -6.59 2.59 -0.96
C TYR A 20 -5.28 2.61 -1.73
N LEU A 21 -5.35 3.06 -2.97
CA LEU A 21 -4.16 3.20 -3.82
C LEU A 21 -3.96 4.68 -4.12
N ILE A 22 -2.82 5.20 -3.72
CA ILE A 22 -2.51 6.63 -3.84
C ILE A 22 -1.44 6.81 -4.90
N ARG A 23 -1.76 7.60 -5.91
CA ARG A 23 -0.84 7.89 -7.01
C ARG A 23 -0.36 9.32 -6.92
N ASN A 24 0.95 9.51 -6.83
CA ASN A 24 1.59 10.82 -6.90
C ASN A 24 2.19 10.96 -8.29
N GLU A 25 1.49 11.62 -9.19
CA GLU A 25 1.92 11.74 -10.58
C GLU A 25 3.18 12.59 -10.73
N ALA A 26 3.32 13.63 -9.91
CA ALA A 26 4.46 14.52 -10.00
C ALA A 26 5.78 13.79 -9.73
N LYS A 27 5.75 12.80 -8.82
CA LYS A 27 6.95 12.03 -8.45
C LYS A 27 6.95 10.63 -9.06
N ASN A 28 5.89 10.26 -9.77
CA ASN A 28 5.75 8.93 -10.34
C ASN A 28 5.86 7.82 -9.28
N ILE A 29 5.16 8.02 -8.16
CA ILE A 29 5.16 7.08 -7.04
C ILE A 29 3.75 6.57 -6.80
N THR A 30 3.62 5.26 -6.66
CA THR A 30 2.35 4.61 -6.35
C THR A 30 2.46 3.90 -5.01
N SER A 31 1.53 4.19 -4.11
CA SER A 31 1.47 3.61 -2.77
C SER A 31 0.14 2.90 -2.58
N VAL A 32 0.15 1.78 -1.87
CA VAL A 32 -1.08 1.07 -1.51
C VAL A 32 -1.18 0.99 0.01
N VAL A 33 -2.38 1.20 0.53
CA VAL A 33 -2.63 1.20 1.98
C VAL A 33 -3.45 -0.03 2.34
N ASP A 34 -2.92 -0.82 3.26
CA ASP A 34 -3.57 -2.02 3.82
C ASP A 34 -4.06 -3.00 2.76
N PRO A 35 -3.17 -3.54 1.93
CA PRO A 35 -3.57 -4.50 0.89
C PRO A 35 -3.82 -5.88 1.48
N GLY A 36 -5.04 -6.11 1.93
CA GLY A 36 -5.45 -7.41 2.50
C GLY A 36 -5.42 -8.54 1.49
N GLU A 37 -5.59 -8.21 0.20
CA GLU A 37 -5.48 -9.17 -0.91
C GLU A 37 -4.58 -8.60 -1.98
N SER A 38 -3.72 -9.43 -2.56
CA SER A 38 -2.82 -9.00 -3.63
C SER A 38 -3.51 -8.93 -4.98
N THR A 39 -4.38 -9.88 -5.30
CA THR A 39 -4.97 -10.02 -6.63
C THR A 39 -5.67 -8.76 -7.14
N PRO A 40 -6.58 -8.12 -6.39
CA PRO A 40 -7.23 -6.92 -6.90
C PRO A 40 -6.26 -5.76 -7.09
N VAL A 41 -5.21 -5.68 -6.29
CA VAL A 41 -4.17 -4.64 -6.44
C VAL A 41 -3.39 -4.88 -7.74
N ILE A 42 -2.97 -6.12 -7.97
CA ILE A 42 -2.21 -6.48 -9.18
C ILE A 42 -3.03 -6.16 -10.42
N LYS A 43 -4.31 -6.53 -10.43
CA LYS A 43 -5.18 -6.25 -11.57
C LYS A 43 -5.30 -4.77 -11.85
N PHE A 44 -5.46 -3.97 -10.80
CA PHE A 44 -5.59 -2.52 -10.93
C PHE A 44 -4.30 -1.92 -11.49
N LEU A 45 -3.15 -2.30 -10.94
CA LEU A 45 -1.85 -1.79 -11.38
C LEU A 45 -1.57 -2.16 -12.83
N ASN A 46 -1.90 -3.38 -13.23
CA ASN A 46 -1.71 -3.81 -14.61
C ASN A 46 -2.59 -3.02 -15.57
N ALA A 47 -3.83 -2.76 -15.21
CA ALA A 47 -4.74 -1.97 -16.04
C ALA A 47 -4.24 -0.54 -16.23
N LYS A 48 -3.57 0.02 -15.22
CA LYS A 48 -3.03 1.38 -15.29
C LYS A 48 -1.62 1.45 -15.85
N GLY A 49 -0.91 0.33 -15.88
CA GLY A 49 0.49 0.31 -16.27
C GLY A 49 1.40 0.95 -15.23
N TRP A 50 1.04 0.90 -13.97
CA TRP A 50 1.81 1.48 -12.87
C TRP A 50 2.61 0.44 -12.12
N ASN A 51 3.79 0.85 -11.61
CA ASN A 51 4.56 0.06 -10.66
C ASN A 51 4.01 0.33 -9.26
N LEU A 52 4.39 -0.50 -8.29
CA LEU A 52 4.05 -0.28 -6.89
C LEU A 52 5.34 0.03 -6.12
N ASP A 53 5.43 1.23 -5.59
CA ASP A 53 6.65 1.70 -4.93
C ASP A 53 6.61 1.52 -3.43
N GLU A 54 5.42 1.66 -2.82
CA GLU A 54 5.29 1.62 -1.37
C GLU A 54 4.02 0.87 -0.96
N ILE A 55 4.15 0.10 0.12
CA ILE A 55 3.01 -0.52 0.81
C ILE A 55 2.97 0.07 2.21
N VAL A 56 1.82 0.60 2.60
CA VAL A 56 1.64 1.20 3.92
C VAL A 56 0.64 0.36 4.70
N ASN A 57 1.04 -0.16 5.85
CA ASN A 57 0.14 -0.87 6.74
C ASN A 57 -0.17 0.01 7.95
N THR A 58 -1.44 0.13 8.28
CA THR A 58 -1.87 0.88 9.46
C THR A 58 -1.89 0.01 10.71
N HIS A 59 -2.08 -1.31 10.54
CA HIS A 59 -2.06 -2.26 11.66
C HIS A 59 -1.83 -3.68 11.11
N HIS A 60 -1.76 -4.67 12.01
CA HIS A 60 -1.31 -6.02 11.67
C HIS A 60 -2.43 -7.01 11.33
N HIS A 61 -3.69 -6.62 11.36
CA HIS A 61 -4.78 -7.55 11.08
C HIS A 61 -4.67 -8.14 9.69
N HIS A 62 -4.96 -9.43 9.55
CA HIS A 62 -4.75 -10.17 8.31
C HIS A 62 -5.47 -9.54 7.12
N ASP A 63 -6.67 -9.03 7.32
CA ASP A 63 -7.45 -8.40 6.26
C ASP A 63 -6.85 -7.07 5.77
N HIS A 64 -5.75 -6.62 6.38
CA HIS A 64 -5.04 -5.41 5.97
C HIS A 64 -3.61 -5.68 5.52
N ILE A 65 -3.06 -6.86 5.82
CA ILE A 65 -1.68 -7.18 5.45
C ILE A 65 -1.55 -8.44 4.59
N GLY A 66 -2.66 -9.12 4.32
CA GLY A 66 -2.64 -10.43 3.65
C GLY A 66 -2.00 -10.42 2.26
N GLY A 67 -1.97 -9.28 1.59
CA GLY A 67 -1.36 -9.16 0.27
C GLY A 67 0.11 -8.76 0.28
N ASN A 68 0.67 -8.42 1.45
CA ASN A 68 2.03 -7.86 1.53
C ASN A 68 3.08 -8.73 0.88
N ALA A 69 3.13 -10.01 1.23
CA ALA A 69 4.23 -10.90 0.79
C ALA A 69 4.29 -11.00 -0.73
N GLU A 70 3.16 -11.23 -1.37
CA GLU A 70 3.12 -11.37 -2.83
C GLU A 70 3.45 -10.05 -3.53
N LEU A 71 2.92 -8.95 -3.04
CA LEU A 71 3.20 -7.64 -3.63
C LEU A 71 4.66 -7.25 -3.48
N LEU A 72 5.27 -7.54 -2.33
CA LEU A 72 6.71 -7.30 -2.13
C LEU A 72 7.56 -8.14 -3.08
N GLU A 73 7.16 -9.37 -3.33
CA GLU A 73 7.89 -10.24 -4.25
C GLU A 73 7.81 -9.73 -5.69
N ILE A 74 6.62 -9.32 -6.12
CA ILE A 74 6.41 -8.90 -7.52
C ILE A 74 7.02 -7.53 -7.79
N TYR A 75 6.80 -6.55 -6.90
CA TYR A 75 7.11 -5.14 -7.18
C TYR A 75 8.36 -4.64 -6.49
N LYS A 76 8.90 -5.39 -5.53
CA LYS A 76 10.07 -4.96 -4.75
C LYS A 76 9.80 -3.64 -4.03
N SER A 77 8.58 -3.48 -3.51
CA SER A 77 8.14 -2.25 -2.87
C SER A 77 8.79 -2.06 -1.50
N LYS A 78 8.76 -0.82 -1.02
CA LYS A 78 9.15 -0.51 0.35
C LYS A 78 7.93 -0.71 1.25
N LEU A 79 8.08 -1.40 2.36
CA LEU A 79 6.99 -1.63 3.32
C LEU A 79 7.12 -0.68 4.50
N ILE A 80 6.07 0.11 4.71
CA ILE A 80 6.00 1.11 5.78
C ILE A 80 4.93 0.66 6.77
N GLY A 81 5.26 0.61 8.05
CA GLY A 81 4.31 0.16 9.04
C GLY A 81 4.53 0.78 10.41
N PRO A 82 3.57 0.61 11.33
CA PRO A 82 3.65 1.23 12.64
C PRO A 82 4.67 0.53 13.53
N VAL A 83 5.39 1.30 14.32
CA VAL A 83 6.45 0.79 15.18
C VAL A 83 5.90 -0.20 16.22
N TYR A 84 4.69 0.01 16.71
CA TYR A 84 4.12 -0.87 17.73
C TYR A 84 3.71 -2.24 17.18
N ASP A 85 3.67 -2.41 15.86
CA ASP A 85 3.36 -3.69 15.23
C ASP A 85 4.57 -4.33 14.56
N GLN A 86 5.78 -3.84 14.86
CA GLN A 86 6.99 -4.31 14.16
C GLN A 86 7.23 -5.81 14.29
N ASN A 87 6.75 -6.43 15.37
CA ASN A 87 6.92 -7.87 15.59
C ASN A 87 5.78 -8.69 14.99
N ARG A 88 4.72 -8.06 14.48
CA ARG A 88 3.55 -8.72 13.94
C ARG A 88 3.43 -8.59 12.43
N ILE A 89 4.15 -7.65 11.84
CA ILE A 89 4.19 -7.45 10.39
C ILE A 89 5.60 -7.75 9.92
N SER A 90 5.73 -8.72 9.02
CA SER A 90 7.04 -9.13 8.52
C SER A 90 7.58 -8.15 7.49
N ASN A 91 8.90 -7.97 7.48
CA ASN A 91 9.63 -7.26 6.43
C ASN A 91 9.36 -5.77 6.34
N ILE A 92 9.08 -5.11 7.46
CA ILE A 92 8.90 -3.66 7.46
C ILE A 92 10.23 -2.98 7.20
N ASP A 93 10.27 -2.12 6.19
CA ASP A 93 11.46 -1.34 5.84
C ASP A 93 11.52 -0.01 6.58
N VAL A 94 10.36 0.62 6.80
CA VAL A 94 10.28 1.92 7.47
C VAL A 94 9.26 1.83 8.60
N LEU A 95 9.70 2.12 9.81
CA LEU A 95 8.84 2.13 10.99
C LEU A 95 8.42 3.57 11.29
N VAL A 96 7.13 3.77 11.54
CA VAL A 96 6.59 5.09 11.86
C VAL A 96 5.88 5.06 13.20
N SER A 97 5.96 6.15 13.95
CA SER A 97 5.25 6.31 15.21
C SER A 97 4.03 7.21 15.00
N ASP A 98 3.19 7.31 16.05
CA ASP A 98 1.93 8.03 15.95
C ASP A 98 2.06 9.48 15.51
N ASN A 99 3.17 10.12 15.86
CA ASN A 99 3.35 11.55 15.59
C ASN A 99 4.14 11.84 14.34
N GLU A 100 4.51 10.82 13.58
CA GLU A 100 5.30 11.02 12.36
C GLU A 100 4.40 11.21 11.16
N LEU A 101 4.87 12.06 10.23
CA LEU A 101 4.22 12.26 8.94
C LEU A 101 4.86 11.32 7.91
N ILE A 102 4.02 10.70 7.14
CA ILE A 102 4.45 9.77 6.09
C ILE A 102 4.47 10.48 4.75
#